data_ee8f9daaa23110b455e2a826ada18f2c
#
_entry.id   ee8f9daaa23110b455e2a826ada18f2c
#
_cell.length_a   1.000
_cell.length_b   1.000
_cell.length_c   1.000
_cell.angle_alpha   90.00
_cell.angle_beta   90.00
_cell.angle_gamma   90.00
#
_symmetry.space_group_name_H-M   'P 1'
#
loop_
_entity.id
_entity.type
_entity.pdbx_description
1 polymer ?
#
loop_
_entity_poly.entity_id
_entity_poly.type
_entity_poly.pdbx_seq_one_letter_code
_entity_poly.pdbx_strand_id
1 'polypeptide(L)'
;SVVLTGRPLWMNAEINSSNAFVVAWLPGSEGAGVADVLVAKRDGKPNYDFTGRLSFDWPKRETNLIDGRLAVDEYLFGIGGGLSYGDKEVLTATLNEEASLSDKLAANVIFRGSTRSPWKAFVGDVSDWHRAVESGEASTAYGALTVETIDGIVQEDSRQLRWLGGYESQFYWQGEAPVNLSDLVKENGALMVNFRVDKHPEGSVNQRMDCGWPCSGIIDMTEFFRSIPEGQWSRVG
;
A
#
# COMPACT_ATOMS: atom_id res chain seq x y z
N SER A 1 4.23 11.81 23.93
CA SER A 1 4.99 11.88 22.68
C SER A 1 4.79 10.59 21.88
N VAL A 2 4.73 10.72 20.57
CA VAL A 2 4.73 9.61 19.62
C VAL A 2 6.05 9.63 18.87
N VAL A 3 6.69 8.47 18.70
CA VAL A 3 7.92 8.32 17.93
C VAL A 3 7.64 7.43 16.73
N LEU A 4 7.79 7.98 15.54
CA LEU A 4 7.70 7.25 14.28
C LEU A 4 9.08 6.73 13.90
N THR A 5 9.17 5.44 13.55
CA THR A 5 10.34 4.82 12.94
C THR A 5 9.96 4.22 11.58
N GLY A 6 10.93 4.05 10.70
CA GLY A 6 10.72 3.49 9.37
C GLY A 6 10.55 4.56 8.30
N ARG A 7 9.42 4.56 7.59
CA ARG A 7 9.15 5.46 6.47
C ARG A 7 8.13 6.54 6.81
N PRO A 8 8.09 7.66 6.06
CA PRO A 8 7.01 8.63 6.20
C PRO A 8 5.66 8.02 5.84
N LEU A 9 4.65 8.39 6.63
CA LEU A 9 3.25 7.98 6.47
C LEU A 9 2.35 9.19 6.71
N TRP A 10 1.11 9.14 6.23
CA TRP A 10 0.07 10.04 6.68
C TRP A 10 -0.34 9.67 8.12
N MET A 11 -0.10 10.58 9.07
CA MET A 11 -0.14 10.33 10.51
C MET A 11 -0.99 11.38 11.26
N ASN A 12 -2.02 11.92 10.63
CA ASN A 12 -2.81 13.01 11.20
C ASN A 12 -3.43 12.65 12.55
N ALA A 13 -3.95 11.44 12.69
CA ALA A 13 -4.56 10.98 13.95
C ALA A 13 -3.55 10.88 15.08
N GLU A 14 -2.36 10.36 14.80
CA GLU A 14 -1.28 10.23 15.79
C GLU A 14 -0.71 11.61 16.17
N ILE A 15 -0.61 12.53 15.22
CA ILE A 15 -0.19 13.91 15.49
C ILE A 15 -1.24 14.60 16.37
N ASN A 16 -2.52 14.50 16.04
CA ASN A 16 -3.61 15.11 16.84
C ASN A 16 -3.68 14.54 18.26
N SER A 17 -3.43 13.25 18.43
CA SER A 17 -3.48 12.58 19.74
C SER A 17 -2.23 12.80 20.59
N SER A 18 -1.20 13.48 20.07
CA SER A 18 0.09 13.64 20.74
C SER A 18 0.38 15.10 21.09
N ASN A 19 1.10 15.34 22.20
CA ASN A 19 1.65 16.65 22.54
C ASN A 19 2.99 16.92 21.82
N ALA A 20 3.64 15.87 21.34
CA ALA A 20 4.87 15.95 20.54
C ALA A 20 4.95 14.74 19.62
N PHE A 21 5.24 14.97 18.36
CA PHE A 21 5.44 13.97 17.34
C PHE A 21 6.89 14.01 16.85
N VAL A 22 7.59 12.89 16.95
CA VAL A 22 9.02 12.79 16.68
C VAL A 22 9.26 11.75 15.60
N VAL A 23 10.09 12.07 14.64
CA VAL A 23 10.48 11.16 13.56
C VAL A 23 11.93 10.73 13.76
N ALA A 24 12.14 9.45 14.04
CA ALA A 24 13.44 8.86 14.28
C ALA A 24 13.97 8.02 13.10
N TRP A 25 13.19 7.88 12.04
CA TRP A 25 13.51 7.08 10.83
C TRP A 25 13.95 5.65 11.16
N LEU A 26 15.16 5.28 10.78
CA LEU A 26 15.75 3.96 10.99
C LEU A 26 16.99 4.09 11.89
N PRO A 27 16.81 4.23 13.22
CA PRO A 27 17.90 4.47 14.15
C PRO A 27 18.85 3.25 14.28
N GLY A 28 18.43 2.04 13.91
CA GLY A 28 19.23 0.83 13.99
C GLY A 28 19.83 0.64 15.39
N SER A 29 21.17 0.47 15.46
CA SER A 29 21.93 0.34 16.69
C SER A 29 21.99 1.65 17.52
N GLU A 30 21.68 2.80 16.91
CA GLU A 30 21.81 4.13 17.50
C GLU A 30 20.52 4.59 18.24
N GLY A 31 19.67 3.66 18.65
CA GLY A 31 18.45 3.95 19.41
C GLY A 31 18.67 4.77 20.70
N ALA A 32 19.88 4.70 21.28
CA ALA A 32 20.27 5.57 22.41
C ALA A 32 20.21 7.05 22.06
N GLY A 33 20.49 7.44 20.81
CA GLY A 33 20.38 8.82 20.34
C GLY A 33 18.95 9.38 20.40
N VAL A 34 17.95 8.52 20.23
CA VAL A 34 16.54 8.91 20.39
C VAL A 34 16.26 9.26 21.87
N ALA A 35 16.79 8.48 22.79
CA ALA A 35 16.65 8.78 24.22
C ALA A 35 17.39 10.08 24.60
N ASP A 36 18.53 10.34 24.02
CA ASP A 36 19.35 11.53 24.30
C ASP A 36 18.64 12.85 23.95
N VAL A 37 17.77 12.85 22.96
CA VAL A 37 16.96 14.04 22.61
C VAL A 37 15.59 14.06 23.29
N LEU A 38 15.07 12.94 23.78
CA LEU A 38 13.71 12.86 24.35
C LEU A 38 13.70 12.85 25.88
N VAL A 39 14.74 12.30 26.51
CA VAL A 39 14.75 12.10 27.95
C VAL A 39 15.59 13.18 28.64
N ALA A 40 14.96 13.92 29.54
CA ALA A 40 15.65 14.93 30.33
C ALA A 40 16.59 14.30 31.36
N LYS A 41 17.76 14.90 31.53
CA LYS A 41 18.66 14.62 32.64
C LYS A 41 18.05 15.06 33.99
N ARG A 42 18.80 14.84 35.07
CA ARG A 42 18.39 15.28 36.44
C ARG A 42 18.23 16.80 36.57
N ASP A 43 18.87 17.58 35.71
CA ASP A 43 18.74 19.05 35.63
C ASP A 43 17.52 19.51 34.82
N GLY A 44 16.72 18.59 34.30
CA GLY A 44 15.52 18.86 33.55
C GLY A 44 15.79 19.16 32.03
N LYS A 45 17.03 19.04 31.56
CA LYS A 45 17.39 19.30 30.16
C LYS A 45 17.73 18.01 29.43
N PRO A 46 17.38 17.88 28.13
CA PRO A 46 17.85 16.77 27.29
C PRO A 46 19.36 16.85 27.06
N ASN A 47 19.97 15.74 26.60
CA ASN A 47 21.40 15.74 26.25
C ASN A 47 21.68 16.59 25.02
N TYR A 48 20.82 16.51 24.02
CA TYR A 48 20.96 17.19 22.76
C TYR A 48 19.62 17.79 22.33
N ASP A 49 19.69 18.76 21.43
CA ASP A 49 18.53 19.36 20.78
C ASP A 49 18.23 18.65 19.44
N PHE A 50 17.05 18.89 18.90
CA PHE A 50 16.68 18.42 17.58
C PHE A 50 17.32 19.32 16.52
N THR A 51 18.13 18.73 15.65
CA THR A 51 18.80 19.41 14.52
C THR A 51 18.33 18.90 13.16
N GLY A 52 17.66 17.74 13.14
CA GLY A 52 17.14 17.14 11.93
C GLY A 52 16.08 17.99 11.26
N ARG A 53 16.07 17.95 9.92
CA ARG A 53 15.07 18.64 9.08
C ARG A 53 14.55 17.68 8.03
N LEU A 54 13.28 17.86 7.62
CA LEU A 54 12.68 17.03 6.57
C LEU A 54 13.42 17.23 5.25
N SER A 55 13.74 16.12 4.59
CA SER A 55 14.33 16.10 3.25
C SER A 55 13.30 16.01 2.12
N PHE A 56 12.03 15.86 2.47
CA PHE A 56 10.88 15.78 1.56
C PHE A 56 9.67 16.46 2.22
N ASP A 57 8.62 16.71 1.43
CA ASP A 57 7.37 17.28 1.93
C ASP A 57 6.54 16.20 2.64
N TRP A 58 6.08 16.48 3.86
CA TRP A 58 5.24 15.56 4.65
C TRP A 58 3.80 15.58 4.14
N PRO A 59 3.18 14.44 3.84
CA PRO A 59 1.87 14.38 3.23
C PRO A 59 0.77 14.92 4.13
N LYS A 60 -0.14 15.69 3.55
CA LYS A 60 -1.33 16.23 4.21
C LYS A 60 -2.49 15.24 4.18
N ARG A 61 -2.50 14.34 3.19
CA ARG A 61 -3.55 13.34 2.96
C ARG A 61 -2.91 11.98 2.66
N GLU A 62 -3.65 10.94 2.87
CA GLU A 62 -3.22 9.56 2.59
C GLU A 62 -2.97 9.30 1.09
N THR A 63 -3.55 10.12 0.22
CA THR A 63 -3.36 10.03 -1.24
C THR A 63 -2.14 10.79 -1.75
N ASN A 64 -1.50 11.61 -0.92
CA ASN A 64 -0.28 12.31 -1.31
C ASN A 64 0.90 11.33 -1.32
N LEU A 65 1.58 11.29 -2.46
CA LEU A 65 2.76 10.46 -2.64
C LEU A 65 4.00 11.16 -2.10
N ILE A 66 4.88 10.39 -1.46
CA ILE A 66 6.11 10.92 -0.88
C ILE A 66 7.27 10.52 -1.79
N ASP A 67 7.45 11.27 -2.87
CA ASP A 67 8.59 11.12 -3.78
C ASP A 67 9.42 12.41 -3.94
N GLY A 68 9.37 13.29 -2.92
CA GLY A 68 10.14 14.53 -2.91
C GLY A 68 9.31 15.75 -2.58
N ARG A 69 8.90 16.52 -3.60
CA ARG A 69 8.12 17.74 -3.45
C ARG A 69 6.67 17.55 -3.83
N LEU A 70 5.79 18.03 -2.97
CA LEU A 70 4.35 18.13 -3.20
C LEU A 70 3.96 19.56 -3.60
N ALA A 71 2.77 19.74 -4.19
CA ALA A 71 2.21 21.07 -4.37
C ALA A 71 1.91 21.72 -3.00
N VAL A 72 1.89 23.07 -2.96
CA VAL A 72 1.80 23.83 -1.70
C VAL A 72 0.59 23.47 -0.83
N ASP A 73 -0.49 23.03 -1.42
CA ASP A 73 -1.72 22.62 -0.74
C ASP A 73 -1.79 21.12 -0.40
N GLU A 74 -0.80 20.33 -0.82
CA GLU A 74 -0.75 18.87 -0.66
C GLU A 74 0.14 18.41 0.49
N TYR A 75 1.00 19.25 1.03
CA TYR A 75 1.84 18.91 2.16
C TYR A 75 1.37 19.55 3.46
N LEU A 76 1.67 18.90 4.57
CA LEU A 76 1.44 19.38 5.93
C LEU A 76 2.66 20.13 6.46
N PHE A 77 3.84 19.56 6.26
CA PHE A 77 5.14 20.17 6.60
C PHE A 77 6.04 20.09 5.37
N GLY A 78 6.63 21.22 4.97
CA GLY A 78 7.50 21.29 3.82
C GLY A 78 8.93 20.80 4.09
N ILE A 79 9.69 20.63 3.00
CA ILE A 79 11.14 20.39 3.06
C ILE A 79 11.82 21.43 3.93
N GLY A 80 12.74 20.99 4.81
CA GLY A 80 13.40 21.82 5.80
C GLY A 80 12.61 22.01 7.10
N GLY A 81 11.37 21.49 7.14
CA GLY A 81 10.54 21.49 8.35
C GLY A 81 11.16 20.68 9.48
N GLY A 82 10.88 21.07 10.69
CA GLY A 82 11.38 20.45 11.93
C GLY A 82 11.59 21.51 13.00
N LEU A 83 11.34 21.15 14.24
CA LEU A 83 11.43 22.02 15.42
C LEU A 83 12.63 21.63 16.28
N SER A 84 13.12 22.60 17.04
CA SER A 84 14.08 22.45 18.12
C SER A 84 13.42 22.84 19.44
N TYR A 85 14.07 22.58 20.58
CA TYR A 85 13.54 23.00 21.89
C TYR A 85 13.44 24.51 22.09
N GLY A 86 14.14 25.28 21.28
CA GLY A 86 14.07 26.74 21.27
C GLY A 86 12.87 27.30 20.52
N ASP A 87 12.24 26.52 19.67
CA ASP A 87 11.11 26.96 18.86
C ASP A 87 9.84 27.02 19.69
N LYS A 88 9.03 28.04 19.46
CA LYS A 88 7.75 28.25 20.14
C LYS A 88 6.55 27.95 19.25
N GLU A 89 6.80 27.48 18.04
CA GLU A 89 5.74 27.10 17.13
C GLU A 89 5.02 25.85 17.63
N VAL A 90 3.70 25.89 17.60
CA VAL A 90 2.85 24.76 17.91
C VAL A 90 1.82 24.59 16.81
N LEU A 91 1.52 23.36 16.50
CA LEU A 91 0.40 23.05 15.61
C LEU A 91 -0.91 23.30 16.37
N THR A 92 -1.63 24.37 16.00
CA THR A 92 -2.86 24.80 16.68
C THR A 92 -4.13 24.25 16.02
N ALA A 93 -4.03 23.83 14.76
CA ALA A 93 -5.18 23.29 14.01
C ALA A 93 -5.29 21.78 14.22
N THR A 94 -6.50 21.29 14.44
CA THR A 94 -6.81 19.87 14.36
C THR A 94 -6.71 19.43 12.91
N LEU A 95 -5.91 18.41 12.66
CA LEU A 95 -5.72 17.85 11.32
C LEU A 95 -6.93 16.98 10.94
N ASN A 96 -7.25 16.94 9.64
CA ASN A 96 -8.29 16.04 9.16
C ASN A 96 -7.82 14.58 9.27
N GLU A 97 -8.61 13.75 9.97
CA GLU A 97 -8.35 12.32 10.17
C GLU A 97 -9.15 11.44 9.21
N GLU A 98 -10.08 12.04 8.46
CA GLU A 98 -10.89 11.30 7.50
C GLU A 98 -10.07 10.97 6.27
N ALA A 99 -9.94 9.69 5.96
CA ALA A 99 -9.42 9.26 4.67
C ALA A 99 -10.37 9.72 3.55
N SER A 100 -9.81 10.28 2.48
CA SER A 100 -10.59 10.80 1.34
C SER A 100 -11.36 9.72 0.59
N LEU A 101 -10.96 8.46 0.74
CA LEU A 101 -11.73 7.29 0.33
C LEU A 101 -12.74 6.97 1.42
N SER A 102 -14.01 7.28 1.15
CA SER A 102 -15.11 6.98 2.08
C SER A 102 -15.05 5.50 2.52
N ASP A 103 -15.37 5.22 3.78
CA ASP A 103 -15.46 3.85 4.33
C ASP A 103 -16.37 2.93 3.51
N LYS A 104 -17.30 3.48 2.74
CA LYS A 104 -18.13 2.72 1.80
C LYS A 104 -17.32 2.09 0.66
N LEU A 105 -16.22 2.74 0.21
CA LEU A 105 -15.30 2.14 -0.75
C LEU A 105 -14.28 1.22 -0.07
N ALA A 106 -13.95 1.47 1.19
CA ALA A 106 -13.03 0.64 1.95
C ALA A 106 -13.59 -0.78 2.19
N ALA A 107 -14.91 -0.93 2.36
CA ALA A 107 -15.57 -2.23 2.58
C ALA A 107 -15.42 -3.20 1.39
N ASN A 108 -15.15 -2.69 0.19
CA ASN A 108 -15.05 -3.48 -1.05
C ASN A 108 -13.63 -3.54 -1.63
N VAL A 109 -12.62 -3.08 -0.89
CA VAL A 109 -11.22 -3.15 -1.34
C VAL A 109 -10.64 -4.53 -1.05
N ILE A 110 -10.27 -5.25 -2.11
CA ILE A 110 -9.58 -6.55 -2.01
C ILE A 110 -8.08 -6.37 -1.77
N PHE A 111 -7.47 -5.43 -2.51
CA PHE A 111 -6.03 -5.18 -2.46
C PHE A 111 -5.74 -3.68 -2.56
N ARG A 112 -4.81 -3.21 -1.71
CA ARG A 112 -4.26 -1.86 -1.76
C ARG A 112 -2.90 -1.85 -1.07
N GLY A 113 -1.83 -2.07 -1.85
CA GLY A 113 -0.47 -2.29 -1.33
C GLY A 113 -0.32 -3.63 -0.58
N SER A 114 -1.37 -4.08 0.07
CA SER A 114 -1.49 -5.42 0.67
C SER A 114 -2.91 -5.95 0.47
N THR A 115 -3.06 -7.26 0.53
CA THR A 115 -4.40 -7.89 0.54
C THR A 115 -5.12 -7.53 1.83
N ARG A 116 -6.40 -7.13 1.72
CA ARG A 116 -7.23 -6.68 2.84
C ARG A 116 -8.11 -7.81 3.35
N SER A 117 -8.19 -7.95 4.68
CA SER A 117 -9.15 -8.87 5.29
C SER A 117 -10.58 -8.57 4.82
N PRO A 118 -11.43 -9.58 4.57
CA PRO A 118 -11.22 -11.01 4.81
C PRO A 118 -10.56 -11.77 3.64
N TRP A 119 -9.99 -11.08 2.66
CA TRP A 119 -9.37 -11.69 1.50
C TRP A 119 -7.96 -12.20 1.81
N LYS A 120 -7.58 -13.28 1.15
CA LYS A 120 -6.21 -13.83 1.12
C LYS A 120 -5.80 -14.05 -0.33
N ALA A 121 -4.52 -13.83 -0.63
CA ALA A 121 -3.97 -14.04 -1.97
C ALA A 121 -3.34 -15.43 -2.09
N PHE A 122 -3.50 -16.05 -3.26
CA PHE A 122 -2.99 -17.38 -3.56
C PHE A 122 -2.42 -17.43 -4.98
N VAL A 123 -1.47 -18.35 -5.15
CA VAL A 123 -1.00 -18.81 -6.46
C VAL A 123 -1.25 -20.29 -6.60
N GLY A 124 -1.38 -20.78 -7.83
CA GLY A 124 -1.53 -22.20 -8.08
C GLY A 124 -1.11 -22.59 -9.48
N ASP A 125 -0.72 -23.84 -9.64
CA ASP A 125 -0.52 -24.54 -10.89
C ASP A 125 -1.10 -25.96 -10.81
N VAL A 126 -0.91 -26.76 -11.85
CA VAL A 126 -1.49 -28.12 -11.95
C VAL A 126 -1.10 -29.08 -10.82
N SER A 127 -0.06 -28.78 -10.04
CA SER A 127 0.37 -29.63 -8.91
C SER A 127 -0.17 -29.15 -7.56
N ASP A 128 -0.39 -27.85 -7.40
CA ASP A 128 -0.90 -27.23 -6.18
C ASP A 128 -1.64 -25.94 -6.53
N TRP A 129 -2.98 -26.00 -6.49
CA TRP A 129 -3.83 -24.88 -6.86
C TRP A 129 -4.04 -23.85 -5.75
N HIS A 130 -3.50 -24.07 -4.52
CA HIS A 130 -3.89 -23.29 -3.34
C HIS A 130 -2.71 -22.95 -2.44
N ARG A 131 -1.69 -22.32 -2.97
CA ARG A 131 -0.50 -21.88 -2.23
C ARG A 131 -0.64 -20.42 -1.83
N ALA A 132 -0.58 -20.14 -0.53
CA ALA A 132 -0.72 -18.79 -0.01
C ALA A 132 0.44 -17.87 -0.46
N VAL A 133 0.12 -16.63 -0.75
CA VAL A 133 1.11 -15.55 -0.99
C VAL A 133 1.38 -14.90 0.36
N GLU A 134 2.50 -15.25 0.97
CA GLU A 134 2.95 -14.67 2.22
C GLU A 134 3.93 -13.53 1.94
N SER A 135 3.88 -12.47 2.74
CA SER A 135 4.77 -11.31 2.62
C SER A 135 4.83 -10.65 1.22
N GLY A 136 3.82 -10.92 0.39
CA GLY A 136 3.73 -10.33 -0.96
C GLY A 136 4.56 -11.03 -2.04
N GLU A 137 5.20 -12.16 -1.72
CA GLU A 137 6.02 -12.95 -2.63
C GLU A 137 5.55 -14.40 -2.65
N ALA A 138 5.55 -15.02 -3.80
CA ALA A 138 5.27 -16.43 -3.96
C ALA A 138 5.74 -16.96 -5.33
N SER A 139 5.89 -18.28 -5.41
CA SER A 139 6.04 -19.02 -6.66
C SER A 139 5.14 -20.24 -6.65
N THR A 140 4.56 -20.60 -7.78
CA THR A 140 3.85 -21.86 -7.93
C THR A 140 4.81 -23.04 -7.78
N ALA A 141 4.27 -24.22 -7.52
CA ALA A 141 5.07 -25.41 -7.23
C ALA A 141 6.04 -25.80 -8.37
N TYR A 142 5.61 -25.62 -9.62
CA TYR A 142 6.47 -25.84 -10.80
C TYR A 142 7.14 -24.56 -11.34
N GLY A 143 7.02 -23.43 -10.62
CA GLY A 143 7.62 -22.18 -11.04
C GLY A 143 6.98 -21.54 -12.28
N ALA A 144 5.78 -21.97 -12.67
CA ALA A 144 5.08 -21.43 -13.85
C ALA A 144 4.63 -19.98 -13.68
N LEU A 145 4.44 -19.54 -12.46
CA LEU A 145 4.12 -18.17 -12.08
C LEU A 145 4.91 -17.74 -10.83
N THR A 146 5.50 -16.55 -10.89
CA THR A 146 6.07 -15.88 -9.72
C THR A 146 5.30 -14.60 -9.41
N VAL A 147 5.23 -14.26 -8.13
CA VAL A 147 4.66 -13.02 -7.60
C VAL A 147 5.75 -12.32 -6.82
N GLU A 148 5.97 -11.05 -7.09
CA GLU A 148 6.94 -10.20 -6.41
C GLU A 148 6.29 -8.88 -6.03
N THR A 149 6.69 -8.31 -4.89
CA THR A 149 6.30 -6.95 -4.51
C THR A 149 7.13 -5.95 -5.29
N ILE A 150 6.48 -4.97 -5.89
CA ILE A 150 7.14 -3.91 -6.66
C ILE A 150 6.55 -2.54 -6.32
N ASP A 151 7.29 -1.50 -6.66
CA ASP A 151 6.80 -0.13 -6.65
C ASP A 151 5.90 0.10 -7.86
N GLY A 152 4.68 0.52 -7.62
CA GLY A 152 3.71 0.90 -8.65
C GLY A 152 3.60 2.41 -8.76
N ILE A 153 2.68 2.99 -8.00
CA ILE A 153 2.51 4.44 -7.84
C ILE A 153 3.27 4.93 -6.61
N VAL A 154 3.30 4.10 -5.56
CA VAL A 154 4.11 4.30 -4.35
C VAL A 154 4.96 3.06 -4.08
N GLN A 155 5.86 3.18 -3.11
CA GLN A 155 6.74 2.09 -2.72
C GLN A 155 5.94 0.86 -2.26
N GLU A 156 6.24 -0.30 -2.81
CA GLU A 156 5.71 -1.62 -2.44
C GLU A 156 4.17 -1.76 -2.53
N ASP A 157 3.52 -0.91 -3.32
CA ASP A 157 2.06 -0.88 -3.42
C ASP A 157 1.47 -1.84 -4.46
N SER A 158 2.31 -2.50 -5.22
CA SER A 158 1.89 -3.33 -6.34
C SER A 158 2.49 -4.74 -6.30
N ARG A 159 1.93 -5.63 -7.12
CA ARG A 159 2.43 -7.00 -7.30
C ARG A 159 2.74 -7.22 -8.78
N GLN A 160 3.96 -7.63 -9.07
CA GLN A 160 4.34 -8.12 -10.37
C GLN A 160 4.01 -9.60 -10.48
N LEU A 161 3.22 -9.96 -11.46
CA LEU A 161 2.90 -11.33 -11.83
C LEU A 161 3.70 -11.69 -13.08
N ARG A 162 4.57 -12.69 -12.97
CA ARG A 162 5.38 -13.14 -14.10
C ARG A 162 5.06 -14.58 -14.43
N TRP A 163 4.39 -14.79 -15.56
CA TRP A 163 4.13 -16.11 -16.11
C TRP A 163 5.35 -16.58 -16.90
N LEU A 164 5.94 -17.70 -16.50
CA LEU A 164 7.14 -18.28 -17.11
C LEU A 164 6.80 -19.37 -18.13
N GLY A 165 5.52 -19.71 -18.25
CA GLY A 165 5.02 -20.75 -19.15
C GLY A 165 5.24 -22.17 -18.65
N GLY A 166 4.97 -23.13 -19.53
CA GLY A 166 5.11 -24.56 -19.25
C GLY A 166 3.87 -25.22 -18.65
N TYR A 167 3.17 -24.53 -17.76
CA TYR A 167 1.96 -25.06 -17.12
C TYR A 167 0.90 -23.97 -16.96
N GLU A 168 -0.36 -24.38 -16.95
CA GLU A 168 -1.46 -23.51 -16.54
C GLU A 168 -1.24 -23.09 -15.08
N SER A 169 -1.37 -21.80 -14.82
CA SER A 169 -1.15 -21.23 -13.51
C SER A 169 -2.03 -20.02 -13.27
N GLN A 170 -2.31 -19.71 -12.02
CA GLN A 170 -3.23 -18.67 -11.61
C GLN A 170 -2.73 -17.90 -10.41
N PHE A 171 -3.12 -16.61 -10.35
CA PHE A 171 -3.09 -15.79 -9.16
C PHE A 171 -4.52 -15.36 -8.83
N TYR A 172 -4.93 -15.44 -7.58
CA TYR A 172 -6.29 -15.10 -7.19
C TYR A 172 -6.40 -14.64 -5.74
N TRP A 173 -7.50 -13.97 -5.46
CA TRP A 173 -7.90 -13.68 -4.07
C TRP A 173 -9.10 -14.53 -3.70
N GLN A 174 -9.09 -15.03 -2.48
CA GLN A 174 -10.18 -15.80 -1.91
C GLN A 174 -10.63 -15.17 -0.59
N GLY A 175 -11.93 -14.95 -0.44
CA GLY A 175 -12.56 -14.56 0.82
C GLY A 175 -12.72 -15.77 1.75
N GLU A 176 -12.75 -15.53 3.06
CA GLU A 176 -13.01 -16.59 4.06
C GLU A 176 -14.43 -17.13 3.98
N ALA A 177 -15.35 -16.34 3.46
CA ALA A 177 -16.75 -16.74 3.23
C ALA A 177 -17.24 -16.14 1.89
N PRO A 178 -18.29 -16.74 1.28
CA PRO A 178 -18.91 -16.16 0.10
C PRO A 178 -19.41 -14.74 0.36
N VAL A 179 -19.11 -13.82 -0.57
CA VAL A 179 -19.57 -12.43 -0.53
C VAL A 179 -20.76 -12.27 -1.46
N ASN A 180 -21.87 -11.71 -0.93
CA ASN A 180 -23.02 -11.39 -1.77
C ASN A 180 -22.78 -10.08 -2.53
N LEU A 181 -22.61 -10.16 -3.85
CA LEU A 181 -22.39 -9.03 -4.73
C LEU A 181 -23.65 -8.59 -5.49
N SER A 182 -24.84 -9.15 -5.16
CA SER A 182 -26.08 -8.90 -5.93
C SER A 182 -26.49 -7.44 -5.95
N ASP A 183 -26.24 -6.69 -4.89
CA ASP A 183 -26.58 -5.26 -4.85
C ASP A 183 -25.62 -4.42 -5.73
N LEU A 184 -24.34 -4.78 -5.78
CA LEU A 184 -23.41 -4.15 -6.71
C LEU A 184 -23.80 -4.40 -8.17
N VAL A 185 -24.27 -5.60 -8.49
CA VAL A 185 -24.74 -5.92 -9.85
C VAL A 185 -25.98 -5.10 -10.21
N LYS A 186 -26.94 -4.92 -9.29
CA LYS A 186 -28.14 -4.09 -9.50
C LYS A 186 -27.79 -2.60 -9.71
N GLU A 187 -26.73 -2.13 -9.07
CA GLU A 187 -26.25 -0.75 -9.17
C GLU A 187 -25.24 -0.54 -10.32
N ASN A 188 -25.11 -1.50 -11.24
CA ASN A 188 -24.11 -1.51 -12.30
C ASN A 188 -22.66 -1.35 -11.77
N GLY A 189 -22.38 -1.95 -10.63
CA GLY A 189 -21.07 -1.97 -10.05
C GLY A 189 -20.08 -2.76 -10.90
N ALA A 190 -18.80 -2.41 -10.83
CA ALA A 190 -17.72 -3.06 -11.52
C ALA A 190 -16.56 -3.42 -10.56
N LEU A 191 -15.84 -4.48 -10.87
CA LEU A 191 -14.58 -4.79 -10.22
C LEU A 191 -13.48 -3.93 -10.83
N MET A 192 -13.09 -2.87 -10.13
CA MET A 192 -12.04 -1.96 -10.59
C MET A 192 -10.66 -2.51 -10.29
N VAL A 193 -9.81 -2.59 -11.32
CA VAL A 193 -8.42 -3.04 -11.20
C VAL A 193 -7.49 -2.02 -11.84
N ASN A 194 -6.43 -1.65 -11.12
CA ASN A 194 -5.31 -0.92 -11.70
C ASN A 194 -4.23 -1.93 -12.03
N PHE A 195 -3.75 -1.93 -13.27
CA PHE A 195 -2.68 -2.82 -13.70
C PHE A 195 -1.80 -2.16 -14.76
N ARG A 196 -0.62 -2.74 -14.96
CA ARG A 196 0.35 -2.38 -15.98
C ARG A 196 0.79 -3.65 -16.68
N VAL A 197 0.77 -3.62 -18.00
CA VAL A 197 1.30 -4.70 -18.84
C VAL A 197 2.76 -4.38 -19.15
N ASP A 198 3.69 -5.11 -18.55
CA ASP A 198 5.13 -4.92 -18.81
C ASP A 198 5.56 -5.68 -20.09
N LYS A 199 4.88 -6.79 -20.40
CA LYS A 199 5.06 -7.59 -21.61
C LYS A 199 3.72 -8.20 -22.02
N HIS A 200 3.37 -8.09 -23.30
CA HIS A 200 2.14 -8.70 -23.82
C HIS A 200 2.13 -10.22 -23.66
N PRO A 201 0.96 -10.82 -23.34
CA PRO A 201 0.84 -12.26 -23.19
C PRO A 201 1.06 -12.99 -24.51
N GLU A 202 1.86 -14.05 -24.50
CA GLU A 202 2.05 -14.96 -25.61
C GLU A 202 0.95 -16.05 -25.66
N GLY A 203 0.46 -16.46 -24.47
CA GLY A 203 -0.63 -17.41 -24.30
C GLY A 203 -1.96 -16.76 -23.99
N SER A 204 -2.99 -17.57 -23.75
CA SER A 204 -4.30 -17.10 -23.32
C SER A 204 -4.30 -16.66 -21.85
N VAL A 205 -4.96 -15.53 -21.57
CA VAL A 205 -5.16 -14.98 -20.24
C VAL A 205 -6.65 -14.90 -19.96
N ASN A 206 -7.09 -15.58 -18.92
CA ASN A 206 -8.49 -15.61 -18.52
C ASN A 206 -8.66 -14.90 -17.17
N GLN A 207 -9.71 -14.11 -17.06
CA GLN A 207 -10.23 -13.66 -15.77
C GLN A 207 -11.32 -14.62 -15.32
N ARG A 208 -11.24 -15.06 -14.09
CA ARG A 208 -12.21 -16.00 -13.49
C ARG A 208 -12.77 -15.43 -12.20
N MET A 209 -14.07 -15.63 -12.00
CA MET A 209 -14.77 -15.35 -10.75
C MET A 209 -15.51 -16.60 -10.32
N ASP A 210 -15.21 -17.10 -9.14
CA ASP A 210 -15.80 -18.30 -8.55
C ASP A 210 -16.67 -17.95 -7.35
N CYS A 211 -17.82 -18.61 -7.24
CA CYS A 211 -18.74 -18.53 -6.09
C CYS A 211 -18.89 -19.88 -5.38
N GLY A 212 -17.90 -20.76 -5.54
CA GLY A 212 -17.90 -22.15 -5.05
C GLY A 212 -18.26 -23.13 -6.17
N TRP A 213 -17.51 -24.25 -6.22
CA TRP A 213 -17.70 -25.26 -7.26
C TRP A 213 -19.13 -25.81 -7.30
N PRO A 214 -19.79 -25.91 -8.46
CA PRO A 214 -19.29 -25.63 -9.83
C PRO A 214 -19.58 -24.21 -10.34
N CYS A 215 -19.94 -23.25 -9.47
CA CYS A 215 -20.29 -21.90 -9.86
C CYS A 215 -19.04 -21.09 -10.24
N SER A 216 -18.88 -20.80 -11.53
CA SER A 216 -17.80 -19.96 -12.04
C SER A 216 -18.19 -19.20 -13.30
N GLY A 217 -17.63 -18.01 -13.47
CA GLY A 217 -17.64 -17.24 -14.71
C GLY A 217 -16.22 -17.05 -15.22
N ILE A 218 -15.99 -17.23 -16.51
CA ILE A 218 -14.69 -17.06 -17.15
C ILE A 218 -14.84 -16.12 -18.33
N ILE A 219 -13.93 -15.16 -18.45
CA ILE A 219 -13.84 -14.22 -19.57
C ILE A 219 -12.42 -14.30 -20.14
N ASP A 220 -12.31 -14.50 -21.46
CA ASP A 220 -11.03 -14.39 -22.15
C ASP A 220 -10.61 -12.92 -22.24
N MET A 221 -9.49 -12.59 -21.64
CA MET A 221 -8.93 -11.25 -21.57
C MET A 221 -7.68 -11.09 -22.44
N THR A 222 -7.34 -12.09 -23.26
CA THR A 222 -6.08 -12.13 -24.01
C THR A 222 -5.92 -10.93 -24.94
N GLU A 223 -6.91 -10.66 -25.79
CA GLU A 223 -6.84 -9.54 -26.74
C GLU A 223 -6.94 -8.19 -26.02
N PHE A 224 -7.65 -8.14 -24.92
CA PHE A 224 -7.70 -6.95 -24.06
C PHE A 224 -6.30 -6.60 -23.53
N PHE A 225 -5.57 -7.54 -22.92
CA PHE A 225 -4.21 -7.28 -22.44
C PHE A 225 -3.22 -6.95 -23.55
N ARG A 226 -3.39 -7.54 -24.75
CA ARG A 226 -2.59 -7.21 -25.94
C ARG A 226 -2.85 -5.81 -26.49
N SER A 227 -4.03 -5.26 -26.25
CA SER A 227 -4.39 -3.90 -26.71
C SER A 227 -3.84 -2.78 -25.84
N ILE A 228 -3.37 -3.10 -24.64
CA ILE A 228 -2.87 -2.10 -23.68
C ILE A 228 -1.40 -1.78 -23.96
N PRO A 229 -1.02 -0.49 -24.01
CA PRO A 229 0.39 -0.12 -24.17
C PRO A 229 1.26 -0.67 -23.03
N GLU A 230 2.39 -1.29 -23.40
CA GLU A 230 3.35 -1.79 -22.40
C GLU A 230 3.93 -0.65 -21.56
N GLY A 231 4.15 -0.93 -20.27
CA GLY A 231 4.77 -0.02 -19.32
C GLY A 231 3.86 1.08 -18.78
N GLN A 232 2.59 1.15 -19.18
CA GLN A 232 1.65 2.17 -18.73
C GLN A 232 0.61 1.61 -17.75
N TRP A 233 0.37 2.35 -16.66
CA TRP A 233 -0.71 2.04 -15.73
C TRP A 233 -2.07 2.34 -16.35
N SER A 234 -2.96 1.38 -16.26
CA SER A 234 -4.34 1.47 -16.74
C SER A 234 -5.31 1.06 -15.65
N ARG A 235 -6.47 1.72 -15.61
CA ARG A 235 -7.58 1.37 -14.71
C ARG A 235 -8.75 0.84 -15.51
N VAL A 236 -9.25 -0.32 -15.12
CA VAL A 236 -10.31 -1.04 -15.82
C VAL A 236 -11.36 -1.52 -14.84
N GLY A 237 -12.62 -1.55 -15.27
CA GLY A 237 -13.76 -2.08 -14.56
C GLY A 237 -14.89 -2.45 -15.49
#